data_23c8023c12198fa17c013c2289a3a55b
#
_entry.id   23c8023c12198fa17c013c2289a3a55b
#
_cell.length_a   1.000
_cell.length_b   1.000
_cell.length_c   1.000
_cell.angle_alpha   90.00
_cell.angle_beta   90.00
_cell.angle_gamma   90.00
#
_symmetry.space_group_name_H-M   'P 1'
#
loop_
_entity.id
_entity.type
_entity.pdbx_description
1 polymer ?
#
loop_
_entity_poly.entity_id
_entity_poly.type
_entity_poly.pdbx_seq_one_letter_code
_entity_poly.pdbx_strand_id
1 'polypeptide(L)'
;MFAAGDGNDLNKQQKIVDKFVAALTVADDSGYAGAAAGFSPELKQKMDVKAFAALQKQVKDTLGTMKEMKFVAYERFDQGDRLTYLGSYSKQQLVRVIYGFNKEGKLTEFIFAPVEVQKQEQK
;
A
#
# COMPACT_ATOMS: atom_id res chain seq x y z
N MET A 1 24.36 -9.53 10.68
CA MET A 1 24.16 -9.15 10.29
C MET A 1 23.09 -8.99 9.66
N PHE A 2 22.51 -9.60 9.55
CA PHE A 2 21.45 -9.47 8.90
C PHE A 2 20.40 -8.91 9.64
N ALA A 3 20.28 -9.06 10.80
CA ALA A 3 19.18 -8.64 11.61
C ALA A 3 19.06 -7.13 11.58
N ALA A 4 20.17 -6.47 11.62
CA ALA A 4 20.13 -5.02 11.56
C ALA A 4 19.64 -4.56 10.21
N GLY A 5 20.00 -5.25 9.17
CA GLY A 5 19.54 -4.89 7.87
C GLY A 5 18.04 -5.03 7.77
N ASP A 6 17.50 -6.06 8.41
CA ASP A 6 16.07 -6.29 8.36
C ASP A 6 15.29 -5.13 8.96
N GLY A 7 15.72 -4.61 10.08
CA GLY A 7 15.04 -3.51 10.69
C GLY A 7 15.06 -2.26 9.84
N ASN A 8 16.21 -1.98 9.21
CA ASN A 8 16.31 -0.84 8.33
C ASN A 8 15.45 -1.00 7.10
N ASP A 9 15.42 -2.22 6.55
CA ASP A 9 14.62 -2.46 5.36
C ASP A 9 13.15 -2.23 5.64
N LEU A 10 12.66 -2.72 6.77
CA LEU A 10 11.26 -2.53 7.12
C LEU A 10 10.95 -1.04 7.30
N ASN A 11 11.81 -0.31 7.97
CA ASN A 11 11.60 1.13 8.16
C ASN A 11 11.53 1.86 6.83
N LYS A 12 12.42 1.53 5.91
CA LYS A 12 12.42 2.18 4.61
C LYS A 12 11.18 1.84 3.82
N GLN A 13 10.77 0.58 3.88
CA GLN A 13 9.58 0.14 3.16
C GLN A 13 8.32 0.76 3.73
N GLN A 14 8.25 0.89 5.05
CA GLN A 14 7.10 1.54 5.65
C GLN A 14 7.01 3.02 5.27
N LYS A 15 8.16 3.67 5.11
CA LYS A 15 8.15 5.05 4.64
C LYS A 15 7.63 5.16 3.22
N ILE A 16 7.98 4.19 2.38
CA ILE A 16 7.46 4.17 1.02
C ILE A 16 5.94 4.00 1.05
N VAL A 17 5.46 3.10 1.89
CA VAL A 17 4.01 2.90 2.04
C VAL A 17 3.36 4.19 2.54
N ASP A 18 3.97 4.85 3.52
CA ASP A 18 3.39 6.08 4.07
C ASP A 18 3.24 7.14 2.99
N LYS A 19 4.25 7.30 2.14
CA LYS A 19 4.18 8.28 1.08
C LYS A 19 3.15 7.90 0.02
N PHE A 20 3.03 6.61 -0.27
CA PHE A 20 2.04 6.13 -1.21
C PHE A 20 0.63 6.40 -0.68
N VAL A 21 0.39 6.06 0.57
CA VAL A 21 -0.92 6.26 1.18
C VAL A 21 -1.26 7.74 1.26
N ALA A 22 -0.30 8.56 1.65
CA ALA A 22 -0.54 10.00 1.72
C ALA A 22 -0.89 10.55 0.34
N ALA A 23 -0.21 10.07 -0.70
CA ALA A 23 -0.49 10.53 -2.05
C ALA A 23 -1.88 10.09 -2.51
N LEU A 24 -2.31 8.90 -2.10
CA LEU A 24 -3.63 8.43 -2.48
C LEU A 24 -4.75 9.20 -1.81
N THR A 25 -4.48 9.81 -0.67
CA THR A 25 -5.54 10.48 0.08
C THR A 25 -5.76 11.92 -0.33
N VAL A 26 -4.86 12.50 -1.12
CA VAL A 26 -5.08 13.86 -1.60
C VAL A 26 -5.84 13.81 -2.92
N ALA A 27 -6.45 14.90 -3.28
CA ALA A 27 -7.33 14.93 -4.45
C ALA A 27 -6.59 15.20 -5.76
N ASP A 28 -5.33 15.56 -5.69
CA ASP A 28 -4.57 15.91 -6.88
C ASP A 28 -3.29 15.08 -6.96
N ASP A 29 -2.39 15.43 -7.85
CA ASP A 29 -1.18 14.65 -8.05
C ASP A 29 0.02 15.19 -7.30
N SER A 30 -0.21 16.04 -6.31
CA SER A 30 0.90 16.68 -5.60
C SER A 30 1.79 15.68 -4.86
N GLY A 31 1.24 14.54 -4.47
CA GLY A 31 2.03 13.52 -3.77
C GLY A 31 2.64 12.47 -4.68
N TYR A 32 2.35 12.51 -5.98
CA TYR A 32 2.76 11.45 -6.86
C TYR A 32 4.27 11.27 -6.93
N ALA A 33 5.01 12.36 -7.05
CA ALA A 33 6.47 12.25 -7.18
C ALA A 33 7.09 11.59 -5.95
N GLY A 34 6.61 11.93 -4.76
CA GLY A 34 7.11 11.32 -3.55
C GLY A 34 6.79 9.84 -3.46
N ALA A 35 5.59 9.46 -3.87
CA ALA A 35 5.19 8.06 -3.87
C ALA A 35 6.00 7.29 -4.93
N ALA A 36 6.14 7.86 -6.12
CA ALA A 36 6.81 7.17 -7.22
C ALA A 36 8.30 7.00 -6.98
N ALA A 37 8.87 7.83 -6.12
CA ALA A 37 10.29 7.69 -5.81
C ALA A 37 10.61 6.31 -5.22
N GLY A 38 9.63 5.65 -4.61
CA GLY A 38 9.81 4.32 -4.07
C GLY A 38 9.38 3.20 -4.99
N PHE A 39 8.91 3.52 -6.19
CA PHE A 39 8.43 2.50 -7.13
C PHE A 39 9.61 1.85 -7.86
N SER A 40 9.46 0.57 -8.18
CA SER A 40 10.40 -0.09 -9.07
C SER A 40 10.28 0.50 -10.47
N PRO A 41 11.27 0.33 -11.34
CA PRO A 41 11.14 0.83 -12.70
C PRO A 41 9.92 0.29 -13.43
N GLU A 42 9.61 -0.97 -13.21
CA GLU A 42 8.45 -1.60 -13.85
C GLU A 42 7.15 -0.97 -13.36
N LEU A 43 7.07 -0.72 -12.07
CA LEU A 43 5.86 -0.13 -11.52
C LEU A 43 5.71 1.32 -11.98
N LYS A 44 6.81 2.05 -12.12
CA LYS A 44 6.75 3.42 -12.61
C LYS A 44 6.14 3.48 -14.01
N GLN A 45 6.45 2.50 -14.84
CA GLN A 45 5.90 2.47 -16.17
C GLN A 45 4.41 2.22 -16.18
N LYS A 46 3.96 1.32 -15.30
CA LYS A 46 2.55 0.99 -15.21
C LYS A 46 1.74 2.03 -14.47
N MET A 47 2.36 2.67 -13.50
CA MET A 47 1.67 3.61 -12.62
C MET A 47 2.24 4.99 -12.82
N ASP A 48 1.98 5.57 -14.00
CA ASP A 48 2.37 6.95 -14.25
C ASP A 48 1.33 7.86 -13.59
N VAL A 49 1.46 9.15 -13.74
CA VAL A 49 0.62 10.10 -13.04
C VAL A 49 -0.85 9.92 -13.43
N LYS A 50 -1.11 9.56 -14.67
CA LYS A 50 -2.46 9.34 -15.12
C LYS A 50 -3.06 8.10 -14.50
N ALA A 51 -2.32 7.00 -14.49
CA ALA A 51 -2.78 5.76 -13.89
C ALA A 51 -2.97 5.96 -12.38
N PHE A 52 -2.11 6.75 -11.76
CA PHE A 52 -2.22 7.02 -10.34
C PHE A 52 -3.49 7.83 -10.04
N ALA A 53 -3.82 8.78 -10.89
CA ALA A 53 -5.05 9.56 -10.73
C ALA A 53 -6.28 8.65 -10.82
N ALA A 54 -6.23 7.69 -11.75
CA ALA A 54 -7.32 6.73 -11.87
C ALA A 54 -7.43 5.85 -10.60
N LEU A 55 -6.28 5.49 -10.04
CA LEU A 55 -6.28 4.72 -8.79
C LEU A 55 -6.86 5.52 -7.64
N GLN A 56 -6.49 6.79 -7.53
CA GLN A 56 -7.05 7.66 -6.50
C GLN A 56 -8.57 7.69 -6.58
N LYS A 57 -9.07 7.84 -7.78
CA LYS A 57 -10.52 7.89 -7.98
C LYS A 57 -11.16 6.55 -7.66
N GLN A 58 -10.55 5.47 -8.09
CA GLN A 58 -11.09 4.14 -7.84
C GLN A 58 -11.15 3.84 -6.35
N VAL A 59 -10.09 4.15 -5.62
CA VAL A 59 -10.06 3.92 -4.18
C VAL A 59 -11.14 4.74 -3.50
N LYS A 60 -11.28 6.01 -3.90
CA LYS A 60 -12.27 6.85 -3.29
C LYS A 60 -13.68 6.35 -3.58
N ASP A 61 -13.92 5.92 -4.82
CA ASP A 61 -15.26 5.47 -5.21
C ASP A 61 -15.63 4.14 -4.56
N THR A 62 -14.67 3.23 -4.44
CA THR A 62 -14.96 1.88 -3.94
C THR A 62 -14.76 1.73 -2.45
N LEU A 63 -13.76 2.37 -1.89
CA LEU A 63 -13.43 2.23 -0.48
C LEU A 63 -13.80 3.46 0.34
N GLY A 64 -13.80 4.61 -0.28
CA GLY A 64 -14.11 5.85 0.40
C GLY A 64 -12.86 6.45 1.03
N THR A 65 -13.07 7.19 2.12
CA THR A 65 -11.98 7.88 2.81
C THR A 65 -11.35 6.94 3.84
N MET A 66 -10.03 6.88 3.85
CA MET A 66 -9.33 6.06 4.81
C MET A 66 -9.44 6.67 6.19
N LYS A 67 -9.82 5.87 7.17
CA LYS A 67 -9.92 6.33 8.54
C LYS A 67 -8.73 5.88 9.36
N GLU A 68 -8.23 4.69 9.10
CA GLU A 68 -7.16 4.15 9.90
C GLU A 68 -6.45 3.06 9.11
N MET A 69 -5.18 2.86 9.36
CA MET A 69 -4.43 1.77 8.75
C MET A 69 -3.44 1.24 9.76
N LYS A 70 -3.45 -0.08 9.96
CA LYS A 70 -2.58 -0.72 10.93
C LYS A 70 -1.66 -1.71 10.24
N PHE A 71 -0.39 -1.68 10.59
CA PHE A 71 0.57 -2.65 10.11
C PHE A 71 0.28 -4.01 10.77
N VAL A 72 0.26 -5.06 9.97
CA VAL A 72 -0.09 -6.39 10.46
C VAL A 72 1.05 -7.36 10.35
N ALA A 73 1.72 -7.42 9.21
CA ALA A 73 2.72 -8.46 9.00
C ALA A 73 3.80 -8.03 8.01
N TYR A 74 4.99 -8.53 8.25
CA TYR A 74 6.13 -8.34 7.35
C TYR A 74 6.64 -9.72 7.03
N GLU A 75 6.74 -10.04 5.75
CA GLU A 75 7.21 -11.34 5.30
C GLU A 75 8.35 -11.16 4.32
N ARG A 76 9.35 -11.98 4.45
CA ARG A 76 10.52 -11.91 3.58
C ARG A 76 10.58 -13.17 2.72
N PHE A 77 10.73 -12.98 1.43
CA PHE A 77 10.83 -14.05 0.48
C PHE A 77 12.13 -13.92 -0.32
N ASP A 78 12.46 -14.94 -1.10
CA ASP A 78 13.67 -14.89 -1.91
C ASP A 78 13.64 -13.73 -2.90
N GLN A 79 12.47 -13.41 -3.45
CA GLN A 79 12.38 -12.37 -4.46
C GLN A 79 12.19 -10.98 -3.88
N GLY A 80 11.85 -10.88 -2.63
CA GLY A 80 11.57 -9.58 -2.03
C GLY A 80 10.73 -9.73 -0.78
N ASP A 81 10.10 -8.65 -0.39
CA ASP A 81 9.37 -8.60 0.87
C ASP A 81 7.92 -8.26 0.64
N ARG A 82 7.09 -8.58 1.61
CA ARG A 82 5.67 -8.24 1.56
C ARG A 82 5.24 -7.65 2.89
N LEU A 83 4.61 -6.49 2.82
CA LEU A 83 4.05 -5.84 3.99
C LEU A 83 2.53 -5.89 3.88
N THR A 84 1.89 -6.28 4.96
CA THR A 84 0.43 -6.37 5.01
C THR A 84 -0.10 -5.40 6.04
N TYR A 85 -1.13 -4.65 5.65
CA TYR A 85 -1.80 -3.71 6.52
C TYR A 85 -3.30 -4.01 6.51
N LEU A 86 -3.97 -3.59 7.57
CA LEU A 86 -5.44 -3.60 7.60
C LEU A 86 -5.90 -2.17 7.70
N GLY A 87 -6.76 -1.78 6.79
CA GLY A 87 -7.28 -0.43 6.73
C GLY A 87 -8.76 -0.39 7.00
N SER A 88 -9.21 0.73 7.54
CA SER A 88 -10.62 1.00 7.75
C SER A 88 -10.98 2.22 6.91
N TYR A 89 -12.01 2.08 6.10
CA TYR A 89 -12.42 3.12 5.16
C TYR A 89 -13.88 3.45 5.37
N SER A 90 -14.31 4.60 4.86
CA SER A 90 -15.69 5.04 5.07
C SER A 90 -16.71 4.14 4.39
N LYS A 91 -16.35 3.50 3.30
CA LYS A 91 -17.27 2.61 2.58
C LYS A 91 -16.99 1.13 2.82
N GLN A 92 -15.81 0.80 3.32
CA GLN A 92 -15.44 -0.58 3.62
C GLN A 92 -14.79 -0.61 4.98
N GLN A 93 -15.38 -1.33 5.91
CA GLN A 93 -14.87 -1.36 7.27
C GLN A 93 -13.50 -1.98 7.39
N LEU A 94 -13.21 -2.97 6.56
CA LEU A 94 -11.96 -3.68 6.69
C LEU A 94 -11.40 -3.99 5.32
N VAL A 95 -10.20 -3.51 5.06
CA VAL A 95 -9.54 -3.73 3.78
C VAL A 95 -8.14 -4.22 4.06
N ARG A 96 -7.80 -5.37 3.47
CA ARG A 96 -6.42 -5.84 3.57
C ARG A 96 -5.64 -5.19 2.46
N VAL A 97 -4.55 -4.52 2.81
CA VAL A 97 -3.73 -3.84 1.82
C VAL A 97 -2.36 -4.49 1.86
N ILE A 98 -1.92 -5.00 0.74
CA ILE A 98 -0.66 -5.73 0.64
C ILE A 98 0.27 -4.98 -0.29
N TYR A 99 1.50 -4.77 0.14
CA TYR A 99 2.52 -4.10 -0.64
C TYR A 99 3.68 -5.05 -0.87
N GLY A 100 4.07 -5.24 -2.13
CA GLY A 100 5.19 -6.09 -2.49
C GLY A 100 6.41 -5.25 -2.86
N PHE A 101 7.59 -5.67 -2.38
CA PHE A 101 8.84 -4.96 -2.62
C PHE A 101 9.85 -5.94 -3.22
N ASN A 102 10.69 -5.46 -4.12
CA ASN A 102 11.74 -6.30 -4.67
C ASN A 102 12.96 -6.29 -3.76
N LYS A 103 14.02 -6.95 -4.17
CA LYS A 103 15.21 -7.06 -3.34
C LYS A 103 15.92 -5.74 -3.13
N GLU A 104 15.73 -4.80 -4.02
CA GLU A 104 16.30 -3.46 -3.86
C GLU A 104 15.44 -2.58 -2.94
N GLY A 105 14.34 -3.11 -2.42
CA GLY A 105 13.49 -2.36 -1.52
C GLY A 105 12.54 -1.41 -2.21
N LYS A 106 12.31 -1.61 -3.50
CA LYS A 106 11.38 -0.75 -4.25
C LYS A 106 10.02 -1.40 -4.34
N LEU A 107 8.97 -0.60 -4.33
CA LEU A 107 7.61 -1.11 -4.41
C LEU A 107 7.34 -1.64 -5.81
N THR A 108 6.88 -2.88 -5.90
CA THR A 108 6.59 -3.51 -7.18
C THR A 108 5.11 -3.73 -7.41
N GLU A 109 4.32 -3.82 -6.35
CA GLU A 109 2.89 -4.06 -6.50
C GLU A 109 2.16 -3.70 -5.23
N PHE A 110 0.86 -3.52 -5.36
CA PHE A 110 0.00 -3.28 -4.21
C PHE A 110 -1.36 -3.88 -4.53
N ILE A 111 -2.04 -4.35 -3.49
CA ILE A 111 -3.34 -4.97 -3.64
C ILE A 111 -4.25 -4.45 -2.54
N PHE A 112 -5.45 -4.00 -2.92
CA PHE A 112 -6.47 -3.60 -1.97
C PHE A 112 -7.56 -4.66 -2.02
N ALA A 113 -7.75 -5.38 -0.93
CA ALA A 113 -8.69 -6.49 -0.88
C ALA A 113 -9.69 -6.28 0.25
N PRO A 114 -10.88 -5.81 -0.04
CA PRO A 114 -11.89 -5.68 1.01
C PRO A 114 -12.17 -7.03 1.65
N VAL A 115 -12.24 -7.03 2.98
CA VAL A 115 -12.49 -8.26 3.72
C VAL A 115 -13.93 -8.22 4.16
N GLU A 116 -14.67 -9.26 3.80
CA GLU A 116 -16.04 -9.31 4.21
C GLU A 116 -16.14 -9.66 5.65
N VAL A 117 -16.87 -8.87 6.40
CA VAL A 117 -17.08 -9.14 7.80
C VAL A 117 -18.28 -10.09 7.88
N GLN A 118 -18.00 -11.26 8.43
CA GLN A 118 -19.08 -12.20 8.57
C GLN A 118 -20.03 -11.80 9.61
N LYS A 119 -21.20 -11.42 9.22
CA LYS A 119 -22.10 -11.05 10.19
C LYS A 119 -23.01 -12.02 10.44
N GLN A 120 -23.02 -12.85 9.81
CA GLN A 120 -23.89 -13.78 9.93
C GLN A 120 -23.86 -14.43 10.97
N GLU A 121 -23.13 -14.31 11.37
CA GLU A 121 -23.14 -14.89 12.35
C GLU A 121 -24.23 -14.64 12.93
N GLN A 122 -24.75 -14.15 12.69
CA GLN A 122 -25.78 -13.98 13.08
C GLN A 122 -26.70 -14.58 12.85
N LYS A 123 -26.58 -15.16 12.74
CA LYS A 123 -27.35 -15.68 12.64
C LYS A 123 -27.83 -15.86 13.02
#